data_9612561374394489acb97c50c3bb4c9a
#
_entry.id   9612561374394489acb97c50c3bb4c9a
#
_cell.length_a   1.000
_cell.length_b   1.000
_cell.length_c   1.000
_cell.angle_alpha   90.00
_cell.angle_beta   90.00
_cell.angle_gamma   90.00
#
_symmetry.space_group_name_H-M   'P 1'
#
loop_
_entity.id
_entity.type
_entity.pdbx_description
1 polymer ?
#
loop_
_entity_poly.entity_id
_entity_poly.type
_entity_poly.pdbx_seq_one_letter_code
_entity_poly.pdbx_strand_id
1 'polypeptide(L)'
;LEWLEALESGAYEQGKDCLNKDNKFCCLGVACDILSKKGTVLKTVKENGIVDYDNLSTILSEEVIDLLKLNGSTGGFWNIRDEFPHLSLASANDGGKTFLEIAAFIRKNPDVVFSDAREVQ
;
A
#
# COMPACT_ATOMS: atom_id res chain seq x y z
N LEU A 1 3.56 12.66 -3.58
CA LEU A 1 2.92 12.07 -2.42
C LEU A 1 3.96 11.50 -1.46
N GLU A 2 3.72 11.70 -0.19
CA GLU A 2 4.61 11.22 0.86
C GLU A 2 4.78 9.70 0.82
N TRP A 3 3.71 8.98 0.53
CA TRP A 3 3.73 7.53 0.41
C TRP A 3 4.69 7.07 -0.70
N LEU A 4 4.57 7.67 -1.89
CA LEU A 4 5.43 7.31 -3.01
C LEU A 4 6.88 7.65 -2.72
N GLU A 5 7.12 8.79 -2.11
CA GLU A 5 8.47 9.18 -1.70
C GLU A 5 9.06 8.19 -0.69
N ALA A 6 8.25 7.70 0.23
CA ALA A 6 8.69 6.71 1.21
C ALA A 6 9.04 5.38 0.53
N LEU A 7 8.23 4.94 -0.44
CA LEU A 7 8.53 3.72 -1.19
C LEU A 7 9.86 3.84 -1.96
N GLU A 8 10.15 5.04 -2.45
CA GLU A 8 11.35 5.29 -3.24
C GLU A 8 12.60 5.53 -2.37
N SER A 9 12.42 5.84 -1.10
CA SER A 9 13.49 6.34 -0.24
C SER A 9 14.47 5.26 0.24
N GLY A 10 14.03 4.00 0.29
CA GLY A 10 14.82 2.94 0.91
C GLY A 10 14.73 2.90 2.43
N ALA A 11 13.90 3.76 3.04
CA ALA A 11 13.78 3.81 4.50
C ALA A 11 13.00 2.64 5.08
N TYR A 12 12.17 1.97 4.27
CA TYR A 12 11.35 0.84 4.69
C TYR A 12 11.85 -0.45 4.06
N GLU A 13 12.01 -1.48 4.87
CA GLU A 13 12.37 -2.80 4.37
C GLU A 13 11.12 -3.51 3.86
N GLN A 14 11.18 -4.07 2.65
CA GLN A 14 10.04 -4.71 2.02
C GLN A 14 9.80 -6.13 2.56
N GLY A 15 8.54 -6.42 2.90
CA GLY A 15 8.07 -7.74 3.27
C GLY A 15 6.92 -8.16 2.39
N LYS A 16 6.29 -9.29 2.73
CA LYS A 16 5.18 -9.86 1.98
C LYS A 16 4.08 -10.31 2.92
N ASP A 17 2.87 -10.44 2.39
CA ASP A 17 1.70 -11.05 3.01
C ASP A 17 1.09 -10.31 4.18
N CYS A 18 1.82 -9.41 4.81
CA CYS A 18 1.33 -8.60 5.94
C CYS A 18 1.64 -7.14 5.68
N LEU A 19 0.82 -6.26 6.26
CA LEU A 19 1.10 -4.82 6.20
C LEU A 19 2.46 -4.53 6.85
N ASN A 20 2.72 -5.15 8.00
CA ASN A 20 4.00 -5.04 8.70
C ASN A 20 4.19 -6.28 9.55
N LYS A 21 5.30 -6.98 9.36
CA LYS A 21 5.70 -8.07 10.23
C LYS A 21 7.19 -7.95 10.48
N ASP A 22 7.58 -7.84 11.75
CA ASP A 22 8.97 -7.69 12.16
C ASP A 22 9.64 -6.50 11.48
N ASN A 23 8.91 -5.42 11.30
CA ASN A 23 9.36 -4.18 10.62
C ASN A 23 9.69 -4.39 9.14
N LYS A 24 9.10 -5.40 8.52
CA LYS A 24 9.12 -5.57 7.07
C LYS A 24 7.73 -5.32 6.54
N PHE A 25 7.62 -4.43 5.57
CA PHE A 25 6.35 -3.86 5.13
C PHE A 25 6.01 -4.27 3.71
N CYS A 26 4.72 -4.53 3.45
CA CYS A 26 4.26 -4.50 2.07
C CYS A 26 4.08 -3.03 1.67
N CYS A 27 3.86 -2.77 0.40
CA CYS A 27 3.73 -1.39 -0.07
C CYS A 27 2.56 -0.64 0.59
N LEU A 28 1.48 -1.34 0.91
CA LEU A 28 0.34 -0.75 1.61
C LEU A 28 0.66 -0.48 3.07
N GLY A 29 1.47 -1.33 3.69
CA GLY A 29 1.89 -1.16 5.07
C GLY A 29 2.72 0.09 5.28
N VAL A 30 3.50 0.48 4.28
CA VAL A 30 4.26 1.74 4.32
C VAL A 30 3.31 2.92 4.49
N ALA A 31 2.22 2.94 3.73
CA ALA A 31 1.20 3.99 3.86
C ALA A 31 0.57 3.98 5.24
N CYS A 32 0.24 2.80 5.75
CA CYS A 32 -0.34 2.68 7.09
C CYS A 32 0.59 3.22 8.17
N ASP A 33 1.88 2.93 8.06
CA ASP A 33 2.85 3.38 9.05
C ASP A 33 2.97 4.91 9.05
N ILE A 34 3.00 5.51 7.86
CA ILE A 34 3.01 6.97 7.74
C ILE A 34 1.79 7.57 8.43
N LEU A 35 0.61 7.02 8.16
CA LEU A 35 -0.64 7.52 8.74
C LEU A 35 -0.68 7.31 10.26
N SER A 36 -0.12 6.20 10.75
CA SER A 36 -0.07 5.95 12.19
C SER A 36 0.82 6.95 12.90
N LYS A 37 1.92 7.35 12.28
CA LYS A 37 2.81 8.37 12.84
C LYS A 37 2.14 9.75 12.90
N LYS A 38 1.15 9.97 12.05
CA LYS A 38 0.36 11.21 12.06
C LYS A 38 -0.83 11.13 13.02
N GLY A 39 -1.00 10.00 13.70
CA GLY A 39 -2.10 9.81 14.63
C GLY A 39 -3.43 9.48 13.98
N THR A 40 -3.47 9.22 12.69
CA THR A 40 -4.70 8.98 11.95
C THR A 40 -5.16 7.52 12.01
N VAL A 41 -4.21 6.61 12.13
CA VAL A 41 -4.45 5.15 12.10
C VAL A 41 -3.92 4.53 13.37
N LEU A 42 -4.70 3.63 13.98
CA LEU A 42 -4.30 2.93 15.19
C LEU A 42 -3.32 1.81 14.86
N LYS A 43 -2.14 1.87 15.47
CA LYS A 43 -1.11 0.85 15.30
C LYS A 43 -1.05 -0.03 16.55
N THR A 44 -1.15 -1.35 16.38
CA THR A 44 -1.09 -2.32 17.48
C THR A 44 -0.03 -3.37 17.17
N VAL A 45 0.98 -3.47 18.03
CA VAL A 45 2.06 -4.45 17.87
C VAL A 45 1.68 -5.71 18.62
N LYS A 46 1.68 -6.85 17.93
CA LYS A 46 1.33 -8.14 18.50
C LYS A 46 2.58 -8.95 18.87
N GLU A 47 2.39 -10.00 19.68
CA GLU A 47 3.49 -10.82 20.19
C GLU A 47 4.29 -11.53 19.09
N ASN A 48 3.64 -11.91 18.01
CA ASN A 48 4.27 -12.68 16.93
C ASN A 48 5.00 -11.79 15.90
N GLY A 49 5.17 -10.52 16.21
CA GLY A 49 5.83 -9.57 15.30
C GLY A 49 4.91 -8.96 14.26
N ILE A 50 3.66 -9.41 14.19
CA ILE A 50 2.68 -8.82 13.29
C ILE A 50 2.19 -7.50 13.90
N VAL A 51 2.08 -6.47 13.06
CA VAL A 51 1.56 -5.18 13.48
C VAL A 51 0.23 -4.95 12.75
N ASP A 52 -0.80 -4.66 13.54
CA ASP A 52 -2.11 -4.31 12.99
C ASP A 52 -2.22 -2.81 12.81
N TYR A 53 -2.90 -2.40 11.74
CA TYR A 53 -3.27 -1.01 11.53
C TYR A 53 -4.80 -0.96 11.43
N ASP A 54 -5.43 -0.27 12.37
CA ASP A 54 -6.89 -0.25 12.55
C ASP A 54 -7.44 -1.67 12.73
N ASN A 55 -6.69 -2.50 13.50
CA ASN A 55 -7.03 -3.89 13.79
C ASN A 55 -7.00 -4.84 12.58
N LEU A 56 -6.33 -4.44 11.50
CA LEU A 56 -6.16 -5.27 10.31
C LEU A 56 -4.68 -5.50 10.03
N SER A 57 -4.32 -6.72 9.64
CA SER A 57 -2.92 -7.11 9.46
C SER A 57 -2.53 -7.31 7.98
N THR A 58 -3.48 -7.56 7.10
CA THR A 58 -3.19 -7.93 5.70
C THR A 58 -3.86 -7.04 4.67
N ILE A 59 -4.90 -6.33 5.06
CA ILE A 59 -5.65 -5.44 4.16
C ILE A 59 -5.83 -4.08 4.81
N LEU A 60 -6.22 -3.09 4.00
CA LEU A 60 -6.44 -1.73 4.47
C LEU A 60 -7.83 -1.56 5.09
N SER A 61 -7.90 -0.73 6.13
CA SER A 61 -9.19 -0.30 6.68
C SER A 61 -9.90 0.64 5.71
N GLU A 62 -11.20 0.80 5.89
CA GLU A 62 -11.99 1.75 5.10
C GLU A 62 -11.44 3.16 5.19
N GLU A 63 -11.02 3.57 6.37
CA GLU A 63 -10.46 4.91 6.57
C GLU A 63 -9.19 5.13 5.75
N VAL A 64 -8.29 4.13 5.73
CA VAL A 64 -7.06 4.23 4.95
C VAL A 64 -7.37 4.24 3.45
N ILE A 65 -8.30 3.39 3.01
CA ILE A 65 -8.73 3.37 1.61
C ILE A 65 -9.19 4.77 1.19
N ASP A 66 -10.02 5.40 2.01
CA ASP A 66 -10.56 6.73 1.70
C ASP A 66 -9.47 7.80 1.71
N LEU A 67 -8.57 7.76 2.68
CA LEU A 67 -7.50 8.74 2.79
C LEU A 67 -6.52 8.67 1.62
N LEU A 68 -6.22 7.46 1.16
CA LEU A 68 -5.30 7.25 0.05
C LEU A 68 -6.01 7.33 -1.31
N LYS A 69 -7.34 7.36 -1.33
CA LYS A 69 -8.14 7.35 -2.56
C LYS A 69 -7.91 6.10 -3.40
N LEU A 70 -7.71 4.98 -2.74
CA LEU A 70 -7.52 3.71 -3.44
C LEU A 70 -8.86 3.07 -3.82
N ASN A 71 -8.81 2.04 -4.66
CA ASN A 71 -10.02 1.37 -5.15
C ASN A 71 -10.54 0.30 -4.23
N GLY A 72 -9.77 -0.10 -3.21
CA GLY A 72 -10.20 -1.12 -2.29
C GLY A 72 -9.12 -1.50 -1.31
N SER A 73 -9.40 -2.50 -0.47
CA SER A 73 -8.56 -2.88 0.65
C SER A 73 -7.19 -3.45 0.28
N THR A 74 -7.02 -3.86 -0.97
CA THR A 74 -5.76 -4.38 -1.48
C THR A 74 -5.11 -3.46 -2.52
N GLY A 75 -5.68 -2.27 -2.74
CA GLY A 75 -5.19 -1.37 -3.77
C GLY A 75 -5.39 -1.92 -5.16
N GLY A 76 -6.64 -2.31 -5.48
CA GLY A 76 -6.96 -2.94 -6.75
C GLY A 76 -6.87 -2.00 -7.95
N PHE A 77 -6.65 -2.58 -9.11
CA PHE A 77 -6.69 -1.85 -10.38
C PHE A 77 -7.04 -2.82 -11.50
N TRP A 78 -7.34 -2.24 -12.68
CA TRP A 78 -7.68 -3.06 -13.85
C TRP A 78 -7.26 -2.32 -15.12
N ASN A 79 -7.39 -3.01 -16.26
CA ASN A 79 -7.03 -2.51 -17.58
C ASN A 79 -5.53 -2.26 -17.79
N ILE A 80 -4.70 -2.85 -16.94
CA ILE A 80 -3.26 -2.88 -17.11
C ILE A 80 -2.89 -4.34 -17.37
N ARG A 81 -2.49 -4.68 -18.57
CA ARG A 81 -2.33 -6.08 -18.95
C ARG A 81 -0.90 -6.55 -19.05
N ASP A 82 -0.09 -5.84 -19.79
CA ASP A 82 1.20 -6.37 -20.20
C ASP A 82 2.35 -5.86 -19.35
N GLU A 83 2.25 -4.64 -18.86
CA GLU A 83 3.34 -4.03 -18.10
C GLU A 83 3.39 -4.49 -16.65
N PHE A 84 2.24 -4.89 -16.11
CA PHE A 84 2.14 -5.16 -14.68
C PHE A 84 1.08 -6.24 -14.44
N PRO A 85 1.45 -7.52 -14.56
CA PRO A 85 0.48 -8.62 -14.57
C PRO A 85 -0.03 -8.98 -13.17
N HIS A 86 -0.58 -7.99 -12.48
CA HIS A 86 -1.16 -8.15 -11.14
C HIS A 86 -2.48 -7.42 -11.11
N LEU A 87 -3.37 -7.83 -10.20
CA LEU A 87 -4.70 -7.24 -10.06
C LEU A 87 -4.78 -6.20 -8.94
N SER A 88 -3.73 -6.09 -8.12
CA SER A 88 -3.72 -5.16 -7.00
C SER A 88 -2.28 -4.83 -6.61
N LEU A 89 -2.13 -3.75 -5.85
CA LEU A 89 -0.81 -3.39 -5.31
C LEU A 89 -0.32 -4.47 -4.33
N ALA A 90 -1.24 -5.05 -3.55
CA ALA A 90 -0.88 -6.13 -2.63
C ALA A 90 -0.32 -7.34 -3.39
N SER A 91 -1.00 -7.76 -4.46
CA SER A 91 -0.53 -8.92 -5.24
C SER A 91 0.78 -8.62 -5.96
N ALA A 92 0.99 -7.39 -6.41
CA ALA A 92 2.24 -6.99 -7.03
C ALA A 92 3.39 -7.08 -6.03
N ASN A 93 3.18 -6.58 -4.82
CA ASN A 93 4.17 -6.63 -3.76
C ASN A 93 4.52 -8.09 -3.39
N ASP A 94 3.50 -8.91 -3.19
CA ASP A 94 3.69 -10.31 -2.79
C ASP A 94 4.26 -11.15 -3.94
N GLY A 95 4.03 -10.72 -5.17
CA GLY A 95 4.53 -11.38 -6.36
C GLY A 95 5.97 -11.02 -6.73
N GLY A 96 6.62 -10.15 -5.96
CA GLY A 96 8.03 -9.86 -6.14
C GLY A 96 8.38 -8.51 -6.73
N LYS A 97 7.40 -7.64 -6.98
CA LYS A 97 7.70 -6.28 -7.43
C LYS A 97 8.30 -5.48 -6.29
N THR A 98 9.38 -4.77 -6.57
CA THR A 98 10.05 -3.94 -5.56
C THR A 98 9.25 -2.67 -5.28
N PHE A 99 9.55 -2.02 -4.16
CA PHE A 99 8.94 -0.73 -3.85
C PHE A 99 9.19 0.31 -4.96
N LEU A 100 10.38 0.30 -5.54
CA LEU A 100 10.69 1.22 -6.65
C LEU A 100 9.82 0.93 -7.88
N GLU A 101 9.63 -0.35 -8.20
CA GLU A 101 8.79 -0.73 -9.33
C GLU A 101 7.33 -0.37 -9.09
N ILE A 102 6.85 -0.58 -7.87
CA ILE A 102 5.47 -0.26 -7.49
C ILE A 102 5.25 1.26 -7.54
N ALA A 103 6.18 2.03 -6.98
CA ALA A 103 6.07 3.49 -7.02
C ALA A 103 6.07 4.02 -8.45
N ALA A 104 6.93 3.46 -9.30
CA ALA A 104 6.99 3.85 -10.72
C ALA A 104 5.66 3.54 -11.44
N PHE A 105 5.06 2.39 -11.14
CA PHE A 105 3.77 2.02 -11.70
C PHE A 105 2.68 3.00 -11.27
N ILE A 106 2.64 3.36 -9.99
CA ILE A 106 1.65 4.29 -9.47
C ILE A 106 1.80 5.67 -10.12
N ARG A 107 3.04 6.16 -10.24
CA ARG A 107 3.29 7.47 -10.84
C ARG A 107 2.90 7.51 -12.32
N LYS A 108 3.07 6.39 -13.01
CA LYS A 108 2.73 6.29 -14.43
C LYS A 108 1.22 6.13 -14.65
N ASN A 109 0.51 5.52 -13.70
CA ASN A 109 -0.89 5.13 -13.87
C ASN A 109 -1.78 5.59 -12.71
N PRO A 110 -1.77 6.87 -12.33
CA PRO A 110 -2.58 7.33 -11.21
C PRO A 110 -4.08 7.18 -11.48
N ASP A 111 -4.50 7.23 -12.73
CA ASP A 111 -5.90 7.12 -13.10
C ASP A 111 -6.49 5.73 -12.89
N VAL A 112 -5.65 4.68 -12.85
CA VAL A 112 -6.15 3.33 -12.56
C VAL A 112 -5.90 2.92 -11.12
N VAL A 113 -4.96 3.55 -10.43
CA VAL A 113 -4.63 3.26 -9.04
C VAL A 113 -5.52 4.03 -8.07
N PHE A 114 -5.78 5.30 -8.35
CA PHE A 114 -6.54 6.17 -7.46
C PHE A 114 -7.95 6.41 -8.00
N SER A 115 -8.94 6.13 -7.16
CA SER A 115 -10.34 6.32 -7.53
C SER A 115 -10.67 7.79 -7.78
N ASP A 116 -10.02 8.68 -7.04
CA ASP A 116 -10.25 10.12 -7.14
C ASP A 116 -9.93 10.65 -8.53
N ALA A 117 -8.87 10.15 -9.15
CA ALA A 117 -8.49 10.57 -10.49
C ALA A 117 -9.56 10.20 -11.53
N ARG A 118 -10.31 9.12 -11.28
CA ARG A 118 -11.38 8.70 -12.18
C ARG A 118 -12.68 9.47 -11.98
N GLU A 119 -12.88 10.00 -10.78
CA GLU A 119 -14.08 10.76 -10.46
C GLU A 119 -14.07 12.15 -11.08
N VAL A 120 -12.92 12.63 -11.46
CA VAL A 120 -12.75 13.97 -11.99
C VAL A 120 -13.26 14.12 -13.42
N GLN A 121 -13.60 13.06 -14.07
CA GLN A 121 -14.04 13.07 -15.47
C GLN A 121 -15.43 13.64 -15.71
#